data_7f01cef14095b8cfecdddc8670d03ccd
#
_entry.id   7f01cef14095b8cfecdddc8670d03ccd
#
_cell.length_a   1.000
_cell.length_b   1.000
_cell.length_c   1.000
_cell.angle_alpha   90.00
_cell.angle_beta   90.00
_cell.angle_gamma   90.00
#
_symmetry.space_group_name_H-M   'P 1'
#
loop_
_entity.id
_entity.type
_entity.pdbx_description
1 polymer ?
#
loop_
_entity_poly.entity_id
_entity_poly.type
_entity_poly.pdbx_seq_one_letter_code
_entity_poly.pdbx_strand_id
1 'polypeptide(L)'
;MIRRRRRNFFIFLLILILLYIFIHYPYSTYSRSHLNLFDEIHSEDNLYVTPKYCFTKTEKKNIRRAIIVHFPIERSSVYISELKWLYLSWIETIQNQPSDWQTDLVIYSLPSSLLDELGCYEYNNKLLKNNCIRINYNSLWDKTKNNNELLRLIQIHVPKWCRHLDSLGILLENSNFLNQYDYILRTDIDVFLTPHFAHYIPFDCSFQIGLGGYSLDYTLHKLSRIAQTLNLLDVNLTHIGSTWYGPPQQIALVGRLALWLSVWLCQNEFTLVEKDQRLSILSWPQWYIGVISMYASHLAINHYAGRGQIKLIQKPYLIDYSCTTNTSFNEVEIIHIHSWHTNQMFSKFLFKNGSYDEILSKKTQWNTSYSLDFILRIAWQSNQMATKELYHLKSQI
;
A
#
# COMPACT_ATOMS: atom_id res chain seq x y z
N MET A 1 -37.93 -32.01 -45.92
CA MET A 1 -37.60 -30.56 -45.91
C MET A 1 -38.25 -29.81 -44.76
N ILE A 2 -39.49 -30.07 -44.39
CA ILE A 2 -40.28 -29.34 -43.35
C ILE A 2 -39.68 -29.45 -41.92
N ARG A 3 -39.12 -30.61 -41.51
CA ARG A 3 -38.52 -30.80 -40.14
C ARG A 3 -37.27 -29.95 -39.90
N ARG A 4 -36.47 -29.68 -40.93
CA ARG A 4 -35.25 -28.88 -40.82
C ARG A 4 -35.55 -27.38 -40.63
N ARG A 5 -36.59 -26.84 -41.27
CA ARG A 5 -37.07 -25.46 -41.11
C ARG A 5 -37.63 -25.20 -39.72
N ARG A 6 -38.35 -26.13 -39.11
CA ARG A 6 -38.90 -26.00 -37.74
C ARG A 6 -37.78 -25.97 -36.71
N ARG A 7 -36.74 -26.78 -36.86
CA ARG A 7 -35.58 -26.80 -35.92
C ARG A 7 -34.79 -25.50 -35.97
N ASN A 8 -34.57 -24.90 -37.13
CA ASN A 8 -33.88 -23.62 -37.28
C ASN A 8 -34.72 -22.44 -36.73
N PHE A 9 -36.02 -22.52 -36.88
CA PHE A 9 -36.91 -21.52 -36.28
C PHE A 9 -36.90 -21.56 -34.74
N PHE A 10 -36.88 -22.72 -34.14
CA PHE A 10 -36.76 -22.85 -32.67
C PHE A 10 -35.39 -22.37 -32.15
N ILE A 11 -34.31 -22.64 -32.83
CA ILE A 11 -32.98 -22.13 -32.46
C ILE A 11 -32.93 -20.60 -32.56
N PHE A 12 -33.49 -20.04 -33.63
CA PHE A 12 -33.56 -18.59 -33.80
C PHE A 12 -34.44 -17.91 -32.71
N LEU A 13 -35.57 -18.50 -32.36
CA LEU A 13 -36.42 -18.01 -31.28
C LEU A 13 -35.74 -18.08 -29.92
N LEU A 14 -35.00 -19.15 -29.66
CA LEU A 14 -34.20 -19.31 -28.41
C LEU A 14 -33.09 -18.25 -28.30
N ILE A 15 -32.42 -17.96 -29.41
CA ILE A 15 -31.41 -16.89 -29.49
C ILE A 15 -32.02 -15.51 -29.23
N LEU A 16 -33.19 -15.25 -29.82
CA LEU A 16 -33.93 -14.01 -29.59
C LEU A 16 -34.39 -13.86 -28.13
N ILE A 17 -34.87 -14.95 -27.52
CA ILE A 17 -35.24 -14.95 -26.09
C ILE A 17 -34.01 -14.74 -25.20
N LEU A 18 -32.90 -15.37 -25.50
CA LEU A 18 -31.62 -15.16 -24.76
C LEU A 18 -31.12 -13.74 -24.94
N LEU A 19 -31.18 -13.19 -26.15
CA LEU A 19 -30.84 -11.78 -26.40
C LEU A 19 -31.81 -10.83 -25.70
N TYR A 20 -33.10 -11.13 -25.70
CA TYR A 20 -34.12 -10.33 -24.97
C TYR A 20 -33.90 -10.38 -23.47
N ILE A 21 -33.58 -11.54 -22.91
CA ILE A 21 -33.19 -11.72 -21.50
C ILE A 21 -31.90 -10.94 -21.20
N PHE A 22 -30.89 -10.99 -22.10
CA PHE A 22 -29.66 -10.24 -21.96
C PHE A 22 -29.82 -8.72 -22.05
N ILE A 23 -30.78 -8.23 -22.89
CA ILE A 23 -31.04 -6.81 -23.10
C ILE A 23 -31.98 -6.25 -22.04
N HIS A 24 -32.97 -7.02 -21.57
CA HIS A 24 -34.03 -6.57 -20.68
C HIS A 24 -33.96 -7.09 -19.24
N TYR A 25 -33.06 -8.06 -18.95
CA TYR A 25 -32.70 -8.30 -17.55
C TYR A 25 -31.52 -7.38 -17.26
N PRO A 26 -31.82 -6.18 -16.78
CA PRO A 26 -30.75 -5.23 -16.55
C PRO A 26 -29.92 -5.74 -15.39
N TYR A 27 -28.64 -5.49 -15.49
CA TYR A 27 -27.68 -5.36 -14.40
C TYR A 27 -28.20 -4.54 -13.18
N SER A 28 -29.46 -4.06 -13.23
CA SER A 28 -30.06 -3.09 -12.31
C SER A 28 -30.42 -3.63 -10.92
N THR A 29 -30.63 -4.92 -10.73
CA THR A 29 -30.97 -5.46 -9.40
C THR A 29 -29.70 -5.66 -8.54
N TYR A 30 -28.55 -5.90 -9.16
CA TYR A 30 -27.28 -5.97 -8.45
C TYR A 30 -26.74 -4.58 -8.04
N SER A 31 -27.05 -3.55 -8.80
CA SER A 31 -26.61 -2.17 -8.56
C SER A 31 -27.25 -1.54 -7.32
N ARG A 32 -28.51 -1.86 -7.01
CA ARG A 32 -29.22 -1.24 -5.86
C ARG A 32 -28.72 -1.71 -4.49
N SER A 33 -28.36 -2.98 -4.34
CA SER A 33 -27.83 -3.47 -3.06
C SER A 33 -26.45 -2.89 -2.76
N HIS A 34 -25.65 -2.61 -3.80
CA HIS A 34 -24.30 -2.05 -3.64
C HIS A 34 -24.32 -0.53 -3.39
N LEU A 35 -25.30 0.20 -3.94
CA LEU A 35 -25.50 1.62 -3.62
C LEU A 35 -25.91 1.80 -2.15
N ASN A 36 -26.77 0.95 -1.61
CA ASN A 36 -27.15 0.99 -0.19
C ASN A 36 -25.93 0.72 0.73
N LEU A 37 -25.02 -0.14 0.32
CA LEU A 37 -23.81 -0.45 1.08
C LEU A 37 -22.81 0.73 1.07
N PHE A 38 -22.74 1.48 -0.04
CA PHE A 38 -21.99 2.73 -0.14
C PHE A 38 -22.60 3.82 0.75
N ASP A 39 -23.93 3.90 0.84
CA ASP A 39 -24.64 4.83 1.72
C ASP A 39 -24.40 4.50 3.20
N GLU A 40 -24.31 3.22 3.58
CA GLU A 40 -23.92 2.80 4.94
C GLU A 40 -22.47 3.23 5.28
N ILE A 41 -21.51 3.04 4.37
CA ILE A 41 -20.13 3.50 4.55
C ILE A 41 -20.09 5.02 4.72
N HIS A 42 -20.86 5.76 3.90
CA HIS A 42 -20.95 7.21 3.99
C HIS A 42 -21.68 7.70 5.25
N SER A 43 -22.60 6.92 5.82
CA SER A 43 -23.26 7.27 7.08
C SER A 43 -22.34 7.12 8.30
N GLU A 44 -21.47 6.13 8.30
CA GLU A 44 -20.42 5.97 9.32
C GLU A 44 -19.27 6.98 9.15
N ASP A 45 -18.94 7.37 7.92
CA ASP A 45 -17.90 8.35 7.59
C ASP A 45 -18.28 9.81 7.93
N ASN A 46 -19.54 10.09 8.31
CA ASN A 46 -19.98 11.41 8.82
C ASN A 46 -19.38 11.76 10.19
N LEU A 47 -18.68 10.83 10.84
CA LEU A 47 -17.76 11.13 11.92
C LEU A 47 -16.56 11.89 11.34
N TYR A 48 -16.64 13.21 11.39
CA TYR A 48 -15.51 14.11 11.11
C TYR A 48 -14.33 13.64 11.95
N VAL A 49 -13.38 12.93 11.33
CA VAL A 49 -12.19 12.46 12.02
C VAL A 49 -11.19 13.62 12.03
N THR A 50 -11.47 14.61 12.88
CA THR A 50 -10.45 15.61 13.20
C THR A 50 -9.30 14.88 13.90
N PRO A 51 -8.08 14.99 13.36
CA PRO A 51 -6.90 14.46 14.02
C PRO A 51 -6.82 15.06 15.44
N LYS A 52 -6.46 14.24 16.40
CA LYS A 52 -6.45 14.59 17.82
C LYS A 52 -5.54 15.80 18.11
N TYR A 53 -4.47 15.92 17.35
CA TYR A 53 -3.52 17.05 17.42
C TYR A 53 -2.90 17.28 16.02
N CYS A 54 -2.80 18.56 15.64
CA CYS A 54 -2.07 18.99 14.44
C CYS A 54 -0.86 19.81 14.89
N PHE A 55 0.32 19.27 14.73
CA PHE A 55 1.55 19.97 15.10
C PHE A 55 1.89 21.04 14.07
N THR A 56 2.12 22.26 14.54
CA THR A 56 2.73 23.31 13.74
C THR A 56 4.24 23.08 13.61
N LYS A 57 4.90 23.78 12.67
CA LYS A 57 6.36 23.65 12.49
C LYS A 57 7.17 23.94 13.76
N THR A 58 6.62 24.69 14.68
CA THR A 58 7.26 25.13 15.94
C THR A 58 7.05 24.17 17.12
N GLU A 59 6.04 23.26 17.04
CA GLU A 59 5.62 22.39 18.14
C GLU A 59 6.08 20.93 17.94
N LYS A 60 7.34 20.72 17.60
CA LYS A 60 7.91 19.39 17.32
C LYS A 60 8.39 18.64 18.58
N LYS A 61 7.62 18.62 19.65
CA LYS A 61 8.03 17.91 20.89
C LYS A 61 7.26 16.62 21.09
N ASN A 62 7.96 15.59 21.56
CA ASN A 62 7.38 14.30 21.95
C ASN A 62 6.60 13.60 20.83
N ILE A 63 7.08 13.66 19.60
CA ILE A 63 6.43 13.03 18.43
C ILE A 63 6.51 11.51 18.52
N ARG A 64 5.36 10.86 18.40
CA ARG A 64 5.26 9.39 18.23
C ARG A 64 4.78 9.07 16.83
N ARG A 65 5.58 8.32 16.10
CA ARG A 65 5.24 7.88 14.75
C ARG A 65 5.51 6.39 14.56
N ALA A 66 4.76 5.77 13.65
CA ALA A 66 4.96 4.39 13.26
C ALA A 66 5.19 4.27 11.76
N ILE A 67 6.06 3.34 11.39
CA ILE A 67 6.17 2.81 10.03
C ILE A 67 5.42 1.50 10.05
N ILE A 68 4.35 1.38 9.28
CA ILE A 68 3.53 0.17 9.25
C ILE A 68 3.66 -0.55 7.92
N VAL A 69 3.91 -1.84 7.98
CA VAL A 69 4.08 -2.71 6.81
C VAL A 69 3.39 -4.05 7.00
N HIS A 70 2.94 -4.65 5.90
CA HIS A 70 2.55 -6.06 5.85
C HIS A 70 3.75 -6.90 5.41
N PHE A 71 4.08 -7.96 6.15
CA PHE A 71 5.12 -8.92 5.79
C PHE A 71 4.53 -10.33 5.61
N PRO A 72 4.47 -10.84 4.36
CA PRO A 72 3.92 -12.17 4.07
C PRO A 72 4.93 -13.25 4.44
N ILE A 73 4.82 -13.78 5.66
CA ILE A 73 5.78 -14.73 6.22
C ILE A 73 5.91 -16.03 5.41
N GLU A 74 4.82 -16.48 4.78
CA GLU A 74 4.80 -17.65 3.91
C GLU A 74 5.69 -17.50 2.66
N ARG A 75 6.13 -16.29 2.37
CA ARG A 75 7.03 -15.93 1.28
C ARG A 75 8.30 -15.23 1.79
N SER A 76 8.65 -15.47 3.06
CA SER A 76 9.79 -14.81 3.71
C SER A 76 11.11 -14.95 2.95
N SER A 77 11.39 -16.12 2.36
CA SER A 77 12.59 -16.34 1.55
C SER A 77 12.71 -15.39 0.36
N VAL A 78 11.58 -14.90 -0.16
CA VAL A 78 11.56 -13.93 -1.27
C VAL A 78 11.75 -12.50 -0.78
N TYR A 79 11.21 -12.18 0.40
CA TYR A 79 11.05 -10.80 0.86
C TYR A 79 11.97 -10.40 2.02
N ILE A 80 12.75 -11.33 2.59
CA ILE A 80 13.61 -11.03 3.75
C ILE A 80 14.67 -9.96 3.47
N SER A 81 15.25 -9.95 2.28
CA SER A 81 16.24 -8.92 1.90
C SER A 81 15.62 -7.53 1.96
N GLU A 82 14.42 -7.38 1.38
CA GLU A 82 13.69 -6.10 1.36
C GLU A 82 13.31 -5.66 2.79
N LEU A 83 12.85 -6.58 3.63
CA LEU A 83 12.59 -6.27 5.03
C LEU A 83 13.86 -5.80 5.77
N LYS A 84 15.02 -6.42 5.49
CA LYS A 84 16.30 -6.00 6.06
C LYS A 84 16.71 -4.60 5.61
N TRP A 85 16.43 -4.21 4.36
CA TRP A 85 16.69 -2.85 3.87
C TRP A 85 15.90 -1.82 4.65
N LEU A 86 14.58 -2.05 4.79
CA LEU A 86 13.72 -1.21 5.61
C LEU A 86 14.19 -1.18 7.06
N TYR A 87 14.52 -2.33 7.64
CA TYR A 87 14.92 -2.46 9.03
C TYR A 87 16.24 -1.69 9.31
N LEU A 88 17.27 -1.83 8.48
CA LEU A 88 18.53 -1.10 8.66
C LEU A 88 18.33 0.41 8.47
N SER A 89 17.58 0.83 7.46
CA SER A 89 17.30 2.26 7.27
C SER A 89 16.43 2.86 8.39
N TRP A 90 15.56 2.05 9.01
CA TRP A 90 14.85 2.43 10.24
C TRP A 90 15.79 2.58 11.43
N ILE A 91 16.76 1.67 11.62
CA ILE A 91 17.81 1.83 12.66
C ILE A 91 18.55 3.16 12.50
N GLU A 92 18.99 3.49 11.29
CA GLU A 92 19.65 4.77 11.02
C GLU A 92 18.74 5.97 11.30
N THR A 93 17.45 5.83 11.03
CA THR A 93 16.45 6.86 11.37
C THR A 93 16.37 7.11 12.87
N ILE A 94 16.25 6.06 13.69
CA ILE A 94 16.11 6.21 15.14
C ILE A 94 17.40 6.69 15.82
N GLN A 95 18.57 6.43 15.23
CA GLN A 95 19.86 6.96 15.68
C GLN A 95 19.98 8.47 15.48
N ASN A 96 19.35 8.99 14.41
CA ASN A 96 19.54 10.38 13.98
C ASN A 96 18.31 11.28 14.26
N GLN A 97 17.21 10.74 14.76
CA GLN A 97 16.01 11.53 15.08
C GLN A 97 16.21 12.34 16.37
N PRO A 98 15.42 13.40 16.59
CA PRO A 98 15.38 14.15 17.86
C PRO A 98 15.17 13.19 19.04
N SER A 99 15.83 13.46 20.17
CA SER A 99 15.84 12.58 21.35
C SER A 99 14.45 12.42 22.02
N ASP A 100 13.56 13.37 21.81
CA ASP A 100 12.18 13.36 22.28
C ASP A 100 11.19 12.71 21.29
N TRP A 101 11.67 12.28 20.11
CA TRP A 101 10.85 11.55 19.14
C TRP A 101 10.93 10.05 19.37
N GLN A 102 9.85 9.35 18.97
CA GLN A 102 9.77 7.91 18.92
C GLN A 102 9.29 7.47 17.55
N THR A 103 10.02 6.53 16.93
CA THR A 103 9.66 5.92 15.65
C THR A 103 9.64 4.41 15.79
N ASP A 104 8.45 3.81 15.81
CA ASP A 104 8.29 2.37 15.87
C ASP A 104 8.19 1.78 14.45
N LEU A 105 8.75 0.57 14.27
CA LEU A 105 8.52 -0.25 13.09
C LEU A 105 7.47 -1.30 13.46
N VAL A 106 6.30 -1.23 12.83
CA VAL A 106 5.16 -2.11 13.11
C VAL A 106 4.94 -3.05 11.94
N ILE A 107 5.16 -4.34 12.17
CA ILE A 107 5.08 -5.39 11.14
C ILE A 107 3.82 -6.22 11.39
N TYR A 108 2.89 -6.17 10.47
CA TYR A 108 1.73 -7.03 10.42
C TYR A 108 2.09 -8.35 9.74
N SER A 109 2.12 -9.43 10.51
CA SER A 109 2.54 -10.75 10.03
C SER A 109 2.07 -11.84 11.00
N LEU A 110 2.13 -13.10 10.56
CA LEU A 110 2.03 -14.24 11.48
C LEU A 110 3.30 -14.39 12.33
N PRO A 111 3.24 -15.08 13.47
CA PRO A 111 4.40 -15.39 14.30
C PRO A 111 5.51 -16.07 13.50
N SER A 112 6.77 -15.69 13.76
CA SER A 112 7.92 -16.20 13.03
C SER A 112 9.22 -16.03 13.81
N SER A 113 10.04 -17.07 13.85
CA SER A 113 11.39 -17.02 14.44
C SER A 113 12.27 -15.96 13.75
N LEU A 114 12.07 -15.73 12.47
CA LEU A 114 12.78 -14.69 11.72
C LEU A 114 12.52 -13.28 12.29
N LEU A 115 11.25 -12.96 12.60
CA LEU A 115 10.88 -11.68 13.19
C LEU A 115 11.31 -11.58 14.65
N ASP A 116 11.28 -12.70 15.38
CA ASP A 116 11.79 -12.77 16.76
C ASP A 116 13.30 -12.52 16.81
N GLU A 117 14.05 -13.06 15.85
CA GLU A 117 15.50 -12.79 15.70
C GLU A 117 15.80 -11.32 15.38
N LEU A 118 14.93 -10.62 14.66
CA LEU A 118 15.02 -9.17 14.42
C LEU A 118 14.59 -8.35 15.66
N GLY A 119 14.14 -9.00 16.74
CA GLY A 119 13.60 -8.33 17.92
C GLY A 119 12.24 -7.67 17.68
N CYS A 120 11.47 -8.17 16.71
CA CYS A 120 10.12 -7.73 16.42
C CYS A 120 9.12 -8.58 17.20
N TYR A 121 8.93 -8.24 18.47
CA TYR A 121 8.10 -9.01 19.39
C TYR A 121 6.62 -8.62 19.28
N GLU A 122 5.78 -9.56 19.71
CA GLU A 122 4.34 -9.31 19.77
C GLU A 122 4.02 -8.14 20.72
N TYR A 123 3.07 -7.31 20.31
CA TYR A 123 2.60 -6.16 21.09
C TYR A 123 2.06 -6.59 22.44
N ASN A 124 2.58 -6.05 23.53
CA ASN A 124 2.23 -6.42 24.91
C ASN A 124 1.88 -5.25 25.83
N ASN A 125 1.46 -4.12 25.32
CA ASN A 125 1.13 -2.89 26.03
C ASN A 125 2.30 -2.23 26.82
N LYS A 126 3.50 -2.80 26.82
CA LYS A 126 4.69 -2.21 27.43
C LYS A 126 5.52 -1.58 26.33
N LEU A 127 5.17 -0.36 25.93
CA LEU A 127 5.90 0.35 24.91
C LEU A 127 7.21 0.88 25.50
N LEU A 128 8.30 0.25 25.11
CA LEU A 128 9.62 0.84 25.17
C LEU A 128 9.75 1.87 24.05
N LYS A 129 10.79 2.68 24.06
CA LYS A 129 11.05 3.66 23.01
C LYS A 129 11.66 2.99 21.77
N ASN A 130 11.19 3.35 20.58
CA ASN A 130 11.74 2.87 19.29
C ASN A 130 11.73 1.32 19.15
N ASN A 131 10.55 0.72 19.12
CA ASN A 131 10.43 -0.73 19.03
C ASN A 131 10.20 -1.23 17.61
N CYS A 132 10.68 -2.46 17.34
CA CYS A 132 10.08 -3.30 16.31
C CYS A 132 8.94 -4.11 16.95
N ILE A 133 7.72 -3.90 16.47
CA ILE A 133 6.49 -4.47 17.03
C ILE A 133 5.86 -5.37 15.97
N ARG A 134 5.57 -6.62 16.35
CA ARG A 134 4.77 -7.52 15.53
C ARG A 134 3.31 -7.47 15.98
N ILE A 135 2.42 -7.27 15.02
CA ILE A 135 0.98 -7.45 15.19
C ILE A 135 0.59 -8.73 14.45
N ASN A 136 -0.02 -9.69 15.18
CA ASN A 136 -0.48 -10.92 14.56
C ASN A 136 -1.58 -10.62 13.55
N TYR A 137 -1.32 -10.96 12.30
CA TYR A 137 -2.18 -10.66 11.17
C TYR A 137 -2.36 -11.88 10.28
N ASN A 138 -3.60 -12.30 10.11
CA ASN A 138 -3.99 -13.28 9.09
C ASN A 138 -4.37 -12.55 7.81
N SER A 139 -3.97 -13.10 6.65
CA SER A 139 -4.39 -12.56 5.36
C SER A 139 -5.91 -12.41 5.26
N LEU A 140 -6.38 -11.42 4.54
CA LEU A 140 -7.81 -11.17 4.28
C LEU A 140 -8.55 -12.43 3.80
N TRP A 141 -7.87 -13.32 3.09
CA TRP A 141 -8.46 -14.58 2.57
C TRP A 141 -8.45 -15.72 3.58
N ASP A 142 -7.66 -15.62 4.65
CA ASP A 142 -7.49 -16.69 5.65
C ASP A 142 -8.20 -16.35 6.97
N LYS A 143 -8.79 -15.14 7.08
CA LYS A 143 -9.61 -14.71 8.23
C LYS A 143 -10.95 -15.44 8.28
N THR A 144 -11.42 -15.71 9.48
CA THR A 144 -12.78 -16.21 9.69
C THR A 144 -13.82 -15.14 9.36
N LYS A 145 -14.92 -15.54 8.73
CA LYS A 145 -15.97 -14.64 8.20
C LYS A 145 -16.86 -14.01 9.29
N ASN A 146 -16.34 -13.71 10.47
CA ASN A 146 -17.11 -13.19 11.60
C ASN A 146 -17.83 -11.89 11.24
N ASN A 147 -19.06 -11.96 10.75
CA ASN A 147 -20.01 -10.85 10.50
C ASN A 147 -19.44 -9.59 9.79
N ASN A 148 -18.25 -9.67 9.21
CA ASN A 148 -17.63 -8.57 8.46
C ASN A 148 -17.95 -8.73 6.96
N GLU A 149 -18.89 -7.93 6.48
CA GLU A 149 -19.39 -7.98 5.10
C GLU A 149 -18.27 -7.67 4.08
N LEU A 150 -17.42 -6.67 4.35
CA LEU A 150 -16.30 -6.33 3.48
C LEU A 150 -15.35 -7.52 3.31
N LEU A 151 -15.01 -8.19 4.43
CA LEU A 151 -14.15 -9.37 4.40
C LEU A 151 -14.79 -10.52 3.60
N ARG A 152 -16.08 -10.75 3.77
CA ARG A 152 -16.84 -11.75 3.00
C ARG A 152 -16.79 -11.45 1.50
N LEU A 153 -17.00 -10.20 1.11
CA LEU A 153 -16.98 -9.78 -0.29
C LEU A 153 -15.58 -9.88 -0.91
N ILE A 154 -14.53 -9.53 -0.17
CA ILE A 154 -13.14 -9.73 -0.61
C ILE A 154 -12.89 -11.20 -0.94
N GLN A 155 -13.24 -12.11 -0.02
CA GLN A 155 -13.00 -13.54 -0.20
C GLN A 155 -13.80 -14.17 -1.35
N ILE A 156 -14.95 -13.61 -1.72
CA ILE A 156 -15.79 -14.09 -2.82
C ILE A 156 -15.33 -13.52 -4.16
N HIS A 157 -15.03 -12.24 -4.23
CA HIS A 157 -14.93 -11.52 -5.51
C HIS A 157 -13.51 -11.17 -5.91
N VAL A 158 -12.59 -11.04 -4.95
CA VAL A 158 -11.19 -10.71 -5.23
C VAL A 158 -10.37 -11.98 -5.33
N PRO A 159 -9.63 -12.19 -6.43
CA PRO A 159 -8.78 -13.38 -6.59
C PRO A 159 -7.76 -13.51 -5.45
N LYS A 160 -7.59 -14.73 -4.91
CA LYS A 160 -6.68 -14.97 -3.78
C LYS A 160 -5.21 -14.60 -4.06
N TRP A 161 -4.79 -14.54 -5.31
CA TRP A 161 -3.44 -14.11 -5.67
C TRP A 161 -3.22 -12.59 -5.54
N CYS A 162 -4.29 -11.77 -5.39
CA CYS A 162 -4.19 -10.34 -5.10
C CYS A 162 -3.81 -10.05 -3.63
N ARG A 163 -2.97 -10.90 -3.01
CA ARG A 163 -2.56 -10.77 -1.60
C ARG A 163 -1.83 -9.47 -1.26
N HIS A 164 -1.39 -8.69 -2.26
CA HIS A 164 -0.90 -7.33 -2.04
C HIS A 164 -1.95 -6.41 -1.40
N LEU A 165 -3.26 -6.75 -1.48
CA LEU A 165 -4.31 -6.05 -0.74
C LEU A 165 -4.20 -6.21 0.79
N ASP A 166 -3.48 -7.19 1.30
CA ASP A 166 -3.19 -7.31 2.72
C ASP A 166 -2.48 -6.05 3.27
N SER A 167 -1.72 -5.34 2.42
CA SER A 167 -1.11 -4.05 2.77
C SER A 167 -2.13 -2.92 3.03
N LEU A 168 -3.35 -3.04 2.52
CA LEU A 168 -4.50 -2.20 2.90
C LEU A 168 -5.29 -2.85 4.04
N GLY A 169 -5.38 -4.18 4.07
CA GLY A 169 -6.11 -4.95 5.07
C GLY A 169 -5.63 -4.72 6.50
N ILE A 170 -4.34 -4.45 6.69
CA ILE A 170 -3.77 -4.10 8.00
C ILE A 170 -4.39 -2.84 8.60
N LEU A 171 -4.93 -1.93 7.78
CA LEU A 171 -5.55 -0.69 8.22
C LEU A 171 -6.94 -0.90 8.84
N LEU A 172 -7.55 -2.07 8.63
CA LEU A 172 -8.81 -2.47 9.30
C LEU A 172 -8.57 -2.99 10.71
N GLU A 173 -7.32 -3.36 11.03
CA GLU A 173 -6.96 -3.98 12.30
C GLU A 173 -6.56 -2.93 13.33
N ASN A 174 -6.92 -3.19 14.57
CA ASN A 174 -6.37 -2.49 15.74
C ASN A 174 -6.32 -0.96 15.63
N SER A 175 -7.41 -0.34 15.18
CA SER A 175 -7.50 1.13 15.10
C SER A 175 -7.11 1.82 16.42
N ASN A 176 -7.45 1.22 17.58
CA ASN A 176 -7.06 1.73 18.90
C ASN A 176 -5.54 1.70 19.11
N PHE A 177 -4.83 0.68 18.58
CA PHE A 177 -3.38 0.62 18.64
C PHE A 177 -2.76 1.72 17.76
N LEU A 178 -3.26 1.92 16.54
CA LEU A 178 -2.74 2.95 15.64
C LEU A 178 -2.99 4.37 16.16
N ASN A 179 -4.08 4.59 16.88
CA ASN A 179 -4.44 5.90 17.45
C ASN A 179 -3.49 6.39 18.58
N GLN A 180 -2.55 5.57 19.03
CA GLN A 180 -1.51 6.02 19.97
C GLN A 180 -0.37 6.79 19.30
N TYR A 181 -0.29 6.78 17.97
CA TYR A 181 0.69 7.51 17.19
C TYR A 181 0.12 8.84 16.69
N ASP A 182 0.98 9.83 16.57
CA ASP A 182 0.64 11.13 15.97
C ASP A 182 0.61 11.01 14.44
N TYR A 183 1.54 10.22 13.89
CA TYR A 183 1.68 9.99 12.45
C TYR A 183 2.00 8.54 12.14
N ILE A 184 1.49 8.09 10.99
CA ILE A 184 1.78 6.76 10.44
C ILE A 184 2.30 6.91 9.02
N LEU A 185 3.46 6.30 8.75
CA LEU A 185 3.93 5.99 7.42
C LEU A 185 3.48 4.58 7.05
N ARG A 186 2.44 4.45 6.23
CA ARG A 186 2.03 3.17 5.64
C ARG A 186 2.81 2.97 4.34
N THR A 187 3.56 1.88 4.23
CA THR A 187 4.42 1.60 3.07
C THR A 187 4.51 0.11 2.76
N ASP A 188 5.17 -0.21 1.66
CA ASP A 188 5.62 -1.57 1.31
C ASP A 188 6.96 -1.87 1.99
N ILE A 189 7.43 -3.12 1.92
CA ILE A 189 8.68 -3.53 2.60
C ILE A 189 9.95 -3.24 1.78
N ASP A 190 9.81 -3.09 0.47
CA ASP A 190 10.91 -2.89 -0.48
C ASP A 190 11.31 -1.41 -0.64
N VAL A 191 11.52 -0.78 0.51
CA VAL A 191 11.76 0.66 0.62
C VAL A 191 12.98 0.98 1.47
N PHE A 192 13.45 2.22 1.36
CA PHE A 192 14.53 2.79 2.14
C PHE A 192 14.08 4.11 2.75
N LEU A 193 14.24 4.25 4.07
CA LEU A 193 14.07 5.52 4.77
C LEU A 193 15.38 6.30 4.66
N THR A 194 15.30 7.55 4.23
CA THR A 194 16.49 8.38 4.06
C THR A 194 16.83 9.14 5.35
N PRO A 195 18.03 9.73 5.46
CA PRO A 195 18.37 10.59 6.60
C PRO A 195 17.37 11.73 6.85
N HIS A 196 16.71 12.24 5.80
CA HIS A 196 15.68 13.29 5.97
C HIS A 196 14.45 12.81 6.73
N PHE A 197 14.10 11.51 6.64
CA PHE A 197 12.97 10.97 7.39
C PHE A 197 13.17 11.11 8.90
N ALA A 198 14.41 11.09 9.40
CA ALA A 198 14.70 11.24 10.82
C ALA A 198 14.08 12.52 11.42
N HIS A 199 14.00 13.60 10.64
CA HIS A 199 13.56 14.93 11.09
C HIS A 199 12.25 15.39 10.45
N TYR A 200 11.60 14.56 9.67
CA TYR A 200 10.41 14.94 8.90
C TYR A 200 9.12 14.42 9.53
N ILE A 201 8.12 15.30 9.64
CA ILE A 201 6.71 14.96 9.91
C ILE A 201 5.80 15.74 8.98
N PRO A 202 4.61 15.23 8.64
CA PRO A 202 3.56 16.00 7.99
C PRO A 202 3.04 17.07 8.94
N PHE A 203 3.21 18.35 8.60
CA PHE A 203 2.69 19.45 9.42
C PHE A 203 1.20 19.67 9.20
N ASP A 204 0.55 20.34 10.16
CA ASP A 204 -0.84 20.75 10.09
C ASP A 204 -1.80 19.61 9.74
N CYS A 205 -1.54 18.42 10.28
CA CYS A 205 -2.29 17.20 9.99
C CYS A 205 -2.40 16.88 8.50
N SER A 206 -1.40 17.24 7.70
CA SER A 206 -1.42 16.94 6.28
C SER A 206 -1.28 15.44 6.02
N PHE A 207 -1.99 14.98 5.00
CA PHE A 207 -1.87 13.64 4.45
C PHE A 207 -0.97 13.71 3.22
N GLN A 208 0.15 13.01 3.26
CA GLN A 208 1.11 13.01 2.18
C GLN A 208 1.10 11.67 1.45
N ILE A 209 1.23 11.72 0.15
CA ILE A 209 1.21 10.55 -0.74
C ILE A 209 2.46 10.49 -1.59
N GLY A 210 2.90 9.26 -1.83
CA GLY A 210 3.95 8.95 -2.79
C GLY A 210 3.48 9.07 -4.24
N LEU A 211 4.41 8.86 -5.17
CA LEU A 211 4.15 8.85 -6.59
C LEU A 211 4.07 7.42 -7.13
N GLY A 212 3.03 7.13 -7.89
CA GLY A 212 2.83 5.85 -8.57
C GLY A 212 2.92 5.95 -10.09
N GLY A 213 3.29 4.88 -10.75
CA GLY A 213 3.53 4.85 -12.20
C GLY A 213 2.34 4.42 -13.07
N TYR A 214 1.11 4.37 -12.55
CA TYR A 214 -0.05 3.83 -13.28
C TYR A 214 -0.86 4.84 -14.09
N SER A 215 -0.55 6.13 -14.02
CA SER A 215 -1.37 7.22 -14.57
C SER A 215 -1.14 7.42 -16.07
N LEU A 216 -1.45 6.41 -16.88
CA LEU A 216 -1.62 6.56 -18.31
C LEU A 216 -2.98 7.19 -18.60
N ASP A 217 -3.10 7.95 -19.70
CA ASP A 217 -4.34 8.64 -20.08
C ASP A 217 -5.55 7.71 -20.08
N TYR A 218 -5.42 6.52 -20.68
CA TYR A 218 -6.47 5.50 -20.67
C TYR A 218 -6.91 5.12 -19.26
N THR A 219 -5.96 4.92 -18.34
CA THR A 219 -6.24 4.55 -16.94
C THR A 219 -6.92 5.70 -16.21
N LEU A 220 -6.45 6.94 -16.41
CA LEU A 220 -7.06 8.13 -15.80
C LEU A 220 -8.50 8.34 -16.27
N HIS A 221 -8.76 8.25 -17.58
CA HIS A 221 -10.13 8.33 -18.11
C HIS A 221 -11.04 7.25 -17.53
N LYS A 222 -10.53 6.03 -17.38
CA LYS A 222 -11.29 4.93 -16.78
C LYS A 222 -11.58 5.19 -15.30
N LEU A 223 -10.62 5.67 -14.53
CA LEU A 223 -10.80 6.01 -13.12
C LEU A 223 -11.79 7.16 -12.93
N SER A 224 -11.71 8.21 -13.76
CA SER A 224 -12.66 9.33 -13.72
C SER A 224 -14.09 8.88 -14.05
N ARG A 225 -14.28 8.02 -15.05
CA ARG A 225 -15.59 7.41 -15.35
C ARG A 225 -16.12 6.60 -14.16
N ILE A 226 -15.25 5.81 -13.51
CA ILE A 226 -15.61 5.01 -12.32
C ILE A 226 -16.04 5.94 -11.18
N ALA A 227 -15.27 7.00 -10.91
CA ALA A 227 -15.62 7.98 -9.90
C ALA A 227 -17.02 8.58 -10.15
N GLN A 228 -17.33 8.98 -11.38
CA GLN A 228 -18.66 9.44 -11.77
C GLN A 228 -19.74 8.38 -11.54
N THR A 229 -19.49 7.13 -11.94
CA THR A 229 -20.44 6.01 -11.77
C THR A 229 -20.78 5.77 -10.30
N LEU A 230 -19.80 5.95 -9.41
CA LEU A 230 -19.94 5.74 -7.95
C LEU A 230 -20.29 7.03 -7.19
N ASN A 231 -20.52 8.13 -7.90
CA ASN A 231 -20.75 9.45 -7.29
C ASN A 231 -19.63 9.86 -6.31
N LEU A 232 -18.38 9.48 -6.62
CA LEU A 232 -17.20 9.90 -5.88
C LEU A 232 -16.71 11.25 -6.42
N LEU A 233 -16.17 12.08 -5.54
CA LEU A 233 -15.48 13.30 -5.95
C LEU A 233 -14.13 12.93 -6.59
N ASP A 234 -13.80 13.61 -7.69
CA ASP A 234 -12.52 13.51 -8.38
C ASP A 234 -11.92 14.93 -8.47
N VAL A 235 -10.81 15.14 -7.78
CA VAL A 235 -10.09 16.43 -7.76
C VAL A 235 -8.86 16.41 -8.69
N ASN A 236 -8.84 15.47 -9.62
CA ASN A 236 -7.80 15.30 -10.64
C ASN A 236 -6.39 15.08 -10.07
N LEU A 237 -6.28 14.49 -8.90
CA LEU A 237 -4.99 14.01 -8.41
C LEU A 237 -4.57 12.79 -9.24
N THR A 238 -3.32 12.78 -9.67
CA THR A 238 -2.76 11.71 -10.49
C THR A 238 -1.50 11.14 -9.85
N HIS A 239 -1.00 10.03 -10.37
CA HIS A 239 0.25 9.40 -9.91
C HIS A 239 0.28 9.10 -8.41
N ILE A 240 -0.83 8.65 -7.83
CA ILE A 240 -0.90 8.31 -6.41
C ILE A 240 -0.14 7.01 -6.14
N GLY A 241 0.89 7.09 -5.30
CA GLY A 241 1.72 5.95 -4.92
C GLY A 241 1.11 5.05 -3.84
N SER A 242 1.83 3.98 -3.54
CA SER A 242 1.43 3.03 -2.51
C SER A 242 1.74 3.50 -1.09
N THR A 243 2.62 4.48 -0.91
CA THR A 243 3.05 4.97 0.40
C THR A 243 2.26 6.21 0.81
N TRP A 244 1.76 6.19 2.04
CA TRP A 244 0.99 7.28 2.65
C TRP A 244 1.57 7.66 3.99
N TYR A 245 1.69 8.95 4.26
CA TYR A 245 2.19 9.46 5.52
C TYR A 245 1.27 10.55 6.09
N GLY A 246 0.67 10.31 7.23
CA GLY A 246 -0.29 11.24 7.82
C GLY A 246 -0.85 10.77 9.17
N PRO A 247 -1.88 11.45 9.66
CA PRO A 247 -2.59 11.05 10.88
C PRO A 247 -3.24 9.68 10.74
N PRO A 248 -3.21 8.83 11.80
CA PRO A 248 -3.74 7.46 11.77
C PRO A 248 -5.17 7.37 11.28
N GLN A 249 -6.01 8.29 11.71
CA GLN A 249 -7.44 8.32 11.39
C GLN A 249 -7.67 8.54 9.89
N GLN A 250 -6.91 9.45 9.28
CA GLN A 250 -7.01 9.71 7.84
C GLN A 250 -6.52 8.51 7.02
N ILE A 251 -5.43 7.87 7.46
CA ILE A 251 -4.90 6.66 6.82
C ILE A 251 -5.90 5.51 6.90
N ALA A 252 -6.51 5.28 8.06
CA ALA A 252 -7.52 4.24 8.23
C ALA A 252 -8.78 4.52 7.40
N LEU A 253 -9.23 5.77 7.34
CA LEU A 253 -10.37 6.20 6.54
C LEU A 253 -10.15 5.89 5.05
N VAL A 254 -9.01 6.33 4.49
CA VAL A 254 -8.64 6.08 3.09
C VAL A 254 -8.51 4.58 2.82
N GLY A 255 -7.85 3.83 3.72
CA GLY A 255 -7.64 2.40 3.58
C GLY A 255 -8.93 1.59 3.53
N ARG A 256 -9.92 1.94 4.36
CA ARG A 256 -11.23 1.29 4.38
C ARG A 256 -11.95 1.46 3.06
N LEU A 257 -12.06 2.70 2.56
CA LEU A 257 -12.70 2.98 1.27
C LEU A 257 -11.94 2.31 0.12
N ALA A 258 -10.61 2.34 0.14
CA ALA A 258 -9.79 1.68 -0.89
C ALA A 258 -10.03 0.16 -0.94
N LEU A 259 -10.24 -0.52 0.19
CA LEU A 259 -10.60 -1.93 0.19
C LEU A 259 -11.98 -2.20 -0.41
N TRP A 260 -12.97 -1.38 -0.08
CA TRP A 260 -14.30 -1.44 -0.69
C TRP A 260 -14.25 -1.24 -2.19
N LEU A 261 -13.53 -0.22 -2.63
CA LEU A 261 -13.33 0.06 -4.05
C LEU A 261 -12.58 -1.07 -4.76
N SER A 262 -11.65 -1.76 -4.08
CA SER A 262 -10.99 -2.94 -4.65
C SER A 262 -11.98 -4.07 -4.95
N VAL A 263 -12.95 -4.31 -4.05
CA VAL A 263 -14.03 -5.28 -4.29
C VAL A 263 -14.88 -4.86 -5.48
N TRP A 264 -15.33 -3.61 -5.47
CA TRP A 264 -16.19 -3.08 -6.54
C TRP A 264 -15.49 -3.14 -7.91
N LEU A 265 -14.22 -2.75 -7.98
CA LEU A 265 -13.40 -2.84 -9.19
C LEU A 265 -13.29 -4.29 -9.69
N CYS A 266 -13.03 -5.24 -8.79
CA CYS A 266 -13.00 -6.66 -9.15
C CYS A 266 -14.32 -7.16 -9.71
N GLN A 267 -15.43 -6.68 -9.17
CA GLN A 267 -16.76 -7.11 -9.63
C GLN A 267 -17.12 -6.54 -11.00
N ASN A 268 -16.83 -5.24 -11.23
CA ASN A 268 -17.43 -4.48 -12.31
C ASN A 268 -16.46 -4.10 -13.44
N GLU A 269 -15.14 -4.05 -13.17
CA GLU A 269 -14.14 -3.50 -14.09
C GLU A 269 -13.15 -4.53 -14.61
N PHE A 270 -13.19 -5.77 -14.10
CA PHE A 270 -12.33 -6.87 -14.54
C PHE A 270 -13.15 -8.09 -14.95
N THR A 271 -12.87 -8.60 -16.14
CA THR A 271 -13.46 -9.84 -16.67
C THR A 271 -12.88 -11.07 -15.95
N LEU A 272 -13.52 -12.22 -16.12
CA LEU A 272 -13.00 -13.48 -15.57
C LEU A 272 -11.61 -13.83 -16.12
N VAL A 273 -11.34 -13.49 -17.39
CA VAL A 273 -10.04 -13.71 -18.03
C VAL A 273 -8.96 -12.81 -17.41
N GLU A 274 -9.26 -11.56 -17.17
CA GLU A 274 -8.33 -10.62 -16.52
C GLU A 274 -8.06 -10.98 -15.04
N LYS A 275 -9.01 -11.66 -14.39
CA LYS A 275 -8.86 -12.18 -13.02
C LYS A 275 -8.03 -13.47 -12.94
N ASP A 276 -7.88 -14.21 -14.04
CA ASP A 276 -7.03 -15.41 -14.07
C ASP A 276 -5.58 -14.99 -14.30
N GLN A 277 -4.73 -15.14 -13.30
CA GLN A 277 -3.30 -14.82 -13.37
C GLN A 277 -2.59 -15.52 -14.54
N ARG A 278 -3.04 -16.71 -14.93
CA ARG A 278 -2.43 -17.50 -16.00
C ARG A 278 -2.81 -17.00 -17.39
N LEU A 279 -3.95 -16.32 -17.49
CA LEU A 279 -4.52 -15.82 -18.74
C LEU A 279 -4.43 -14.30 -18.85
N SER A 280 -3.75 -13.63 -17.91
CA SER A 280 -3.64 -12.17 -17.89
C SER A 280 -3.09 -11.65 -19.21
N ILE A 281 -3.98 -11.17 -20.06
CA ILE A 281 -3.69 -10.62 -21.39
C ILE A 281 -3.04 -9.24 -21.26
N LEU A 282 -3.38 -8.53 -20.18
CA LEU A 282 -2.89 -7.19 -19.90
C LEU A 282 -1.88 -7.25 -18.76
N SER A 283 -0.78 -6.55 -18.94
CA SER A 283 0.27 -6.40 -17.95
C SER A 283 0.48 -4.91 -17.66
N TRP A 284 1.07 -4.62 -16.52
CA TRP A 284 1.54 -3.28 -16.19
C TRP A 284 2.40 -2.67 -17.32
N PRO A 285 2.24 -1.40 -17.71
CA PRO A 285 1.44 -0.35 -17.06
C PRO A 285 0.00 -0.19 -17.59
N GLN A 286 -0.53 -1.11 -18.36
CA GLN A 286 -1.92 -1.10 -18.82
C GLN A 286 -2.87 -1.40 -17.65
N TRP A 287 -4.20 -1.36 -17.93
CA TRP A 287 -5.22 -1.71 -16.93
C TRP A 287 -5.04 -3.14 -16.45
N TYR A 288 -4.52 -3.29 -15.24
CA TYR A 288 -4.05 -4.57 -14.71
C TYR A 288 -4.50 -4.78 -13.27
N ILE A 289 -5.18 -5.90 -13.00
CA ILE A 289 -5.71 -6.22 -11.68
C ILE A 289 -4.63 -6.35 -10.59
N GLY A 290 -3.39 -6.68 -10.96
CA GLY A 290 -2.27 -6.77 -10.02
C GLY A 290 -1.90 -5.47 -9.30
N VAL A 291 -2.44 -4.33 -9.74
CA VAL A 291 -2.27 -3.02 -9.09
C VAL A 291 -3.59 -2.41 -8.64
N ILE A 292 -4.60 -3.25 -8.43
CA ILE A 292 -5.96 -2.81 -8.05
C ILE A 292 -5.96 -1.96 -6.77
N SER A 293 -5.04 -2.21 -5.84
CA SER A 293 -4.86 -1.39 -4.63
C SER A 293 -4.54 0.06 -4.97
N MET A 294 -3.73 0.30 -6.02
CA MET A 294 -3.38 1.67 -6.44
C MET A 294 -4.59 2.38 -7.09
N TYR A 295 -5.37 1.68 -7.92
CA TYR A 295 -6.59 2.24 -8.51
C TYR A 295 -7.64 2.58 -7.44
N ALA A 296 -7.84 1.67 -6.51
CA ALA A 296 -8.77 1.87 -5.39
C ALA A 296 -8.31 3.02 -4.48
N SER A 297 -7.03 3.11 -4.20
CA SER A 297 -6.43 4.21 -3.43
C SER A 297 -6.57 5.55 -4.16
N HIS A 298 -6.39 5.57 -5.49
CA HIS A 298 -6.62 6.76 -6.30
C HIS A 298 -8.03 7.31 -6.11
N LEU A 299 -9.04 6.45 -6.24
CA LEU A 299 -10.44 6.84 -6.08
C LEU A 299 -10.73 7.33 -4.65
N ALA A 300 -10.26 6.60 -3.63
CA ALA A 300 -10.49 6.93 -2.23
C ALA A 300 -9.85 8.27 -1.83
N ILE A 301 -8.59 8.50 -2.22
CA ILE A 301 -7.84 9.72 -1.89
C ILE A 301 -8.45 10.93 -2.59
N ASN A 302 -8.77 10.84 -3.90
CA ASN A 302 -9.46 11.90 -4.62
C ASN A 302 -10.79 12.27 -3.95
N HIS A 303 -11.58 11.26 -3.54
CA HIS A 303 -12.85 11.48 -2.89
C HIS A 303 -12.73 12.22 -1.56
N TYR A 304 -11.88 11.74 -0.66
CA TYR A 304 -11.74 12.37 0.65
C TYR A 304 -11.01 13.72 0.60
N ALA A 305 -10.11 13.93 -0.35
CA ALA A 305 -9.52 15.23 -0.62
C ALA A 305 -10.59 16.22 -1.11
N GLY A 306 -11.46 15.80 -2.04
CA GLY A 306 -12.57 16.60 -2.55
C GLY A 306 -13.61 16.92 -1.49
N ARG A 307 -13.83 16.06 -0.50
CA ARG A 307 -14.69 16.31 0.67
C ARG A 307 -14.04 17.17 1.74
N GLY A 308 -12.75 17.49 1.62
CA GLY A 308 -12.00 18.20 2.65
C GLY A 308 -11.75 17.39 3.94
N GLN A 309 -11.96 16.05 3.90
CA GLN A 309 -11.75 15.15 5.05
C GLN A 309 -10.27 14.79 5.25
N ILE A 310 -9.45 14.95 4.21
CA ILE A 310 -8.00 14.88 4.30
C ILE A 310 -7.39 16.18 3.75
N LYS A 311 -6.38 16.70 4.46
CA LYS A 311 -5.58 17.81 3.97
C LYS A 311 -4.42 17.26 3.15
N LEU A 312 -4.67 17.01 1.86
CA LEU A 312 -3.70 16.36 1.00
C LEU A 312 -2.55 17.28 0.60
N ILE A 313 -1.34 16.76 0.67
CA ILE A 313 -0.14 17.36 0.09
C ILE A 313 0.57 16.31 -0.77
N GLN A 314 0.70 16.59 -2.05
CA GLN A 314 1.51 15.81 -2.97
C GLN A 314 2.76 16.60 -3.31
N LYS A 315 3.90 16.21 -2.73
CA LYS A 315 5.19 16.79 -3.07
C LYS A 315 5.93 15.80 -3.98
N PRO A 316 6.24 16.20 -5.23
CA PRO A 316 7.13 15.41 -6.08
C PRO A 316 8.43 15.08 -5.32
N TYR A 317 8.89 13.86 -5.44
CA TYR A 317 10.16 13.39 -4.89
C TYR A 317 10.23 13.13 -3.38
N LEU A 318 9.29 13.60 -2.57
CA LEU A 318 9.35 13.44 -1.11
C LEU A 318 9.18 11.97 -0.68
N ILE A 319 8.16 11.29 -1.21
CA ILE A 319 7.78 9.91 -0.89
C ILE A 319 7.69 9.09 -2.18
N ASP A 320 8.00 7.80 -2.11
CA ASP A 320 8.11 6.87 -3.24
C ASP A 320 9.08 7.39 -4.33
N TYR A 321 10.15 8.07 -3.88
CA TYR A 321 11.19 8.48 -4.81
C TYR A 321 11.75 7.27 -5.54
N SER A 322 11.95 7.40 -6.84
CA SER A 322 12.40 6.27 -7.65
C SER A 322 13.87 5.92 -7.41
N CYS A 323 14.15 4.63 -7.27
CA CYS A 323 15.52 4.10 -7.26
C CYS A 323 16.23 4.16 -8.63
N THR A 324 15.60 4.75 -9.65
CA THR A 324 16.12 4.85 -11.02
C THR A 324 16.94 6.12 -11.29
N THR A 325 17.05 6.99 -10.30
CA THR A 325 17.78 8.26 -10.39
C THR A 325 18.79 8.37 -9.26
N ASN A 326 19.89 9.08 -9.53
CA ASN A 326 20.90 9.38 -8.51
C ASN A 326 20.84 10.87 -8.18
N THR A 327 20.22 11.21 -7.07
CA THR A 327 19.97 12.60 -6.67
C THR A 327 20.64 12.90 -5.35
N SER A 328 21.20 14.11 -5.24
CA SER A 328 21.78 14.62 -4.00
C SER A 328 20.70 14.94 -2.97
N PHE A 329 20.83 14.42 -1.76
CA PHE A 329 19.97 14.76 -0.63
C PHE A 329 20.13 16.24 -0.20
N ASN A 330 21.23 16.90 -0.56
CA ASN A 330 21.41 18.32 -0.30
C ASN A 330 20.56 19.23 -1.21
N GLU A 331 20.14 18.70 -2.37
CA GLU A 331 19.37 19.45 -3.37
C GLU A 331 17.86 19.18 -3.27
N VAL A 332 17.49 17.95 -2.88
CA VAL A 332 16.10 17.50 -2.86
C VAL A 332 15.79 16.83 -1.53
N GLU A 333 14.71 17.27 -0.88
CA GLU A 333 14.17 16.63 0.31
C GLU A 333 13.48 15.31 -0.07
N ILE A 334 14.15 14.19 0.16
CA ILE A 334 13.63 12.85 -0.07
C ILE A 334 13.60 12.15 1.30
N ILE A 335 12.43 11.70 1.74
CA ILE A 335 12.30 10.98 3.02
C ILE A 335 12.17 9.48 2.85
N HIS A 336 11.79 9.03 1.64
CA HIS A 336 11.44 7.64 1.37
C HIS A 336 11.72 7.29 -0.10
N ILE A 337 12.47 6.21 -0.32
CA ILE A 337 12.80 5.69 -1.65
C ILE A 337 12.16 4.33 -1.81
N HIS A 338 11.46 4.10 -2.93
CA HIS A 338 10.84 2.84 -3.27
C HIS A 338 11.64 2.11 -4.36
N SER A 339 11.92 0.83 -4.17
CA SER A 339 12.61 0.01 -5.16
C SER A 339 11.64 -0.48 -6.24
N TRP A 340 11.48 0.31 -7.28
CA TRP A 340 10.57 -0.02 -8.37
C TRP A 340 11.00 -1.26 -9.14
N HIS A 341 10.05 -1.87 -9.86
CA HIS A 341 10.28 -2.98 -10.77
C HIS A 341 10.97 -2.52 -12.06
N THR A 342 12.25 -2.21 -11.98
CA THR A 342 13.05 -1.66 -13.07
C THR A 342 14.43 -2.31 -13.07
N ASN A 343 15.09 -2.31 -14.22
CA ASN A 343 16.49 -2.70 -14.38
C ASN A 343 17.44 -1.49 -14.48
N GLN A 344 16.94 -0.28 -14.21
CA GLN A 344 17.73 0.93 -14.23
C GLN A 344 18.34 1.18 -12.85
N MET A 345 19.59 1.68 -12.81
CA MET A 345 20.35 2.06 -11.61
C MET A 345 20.32 0.99 -10.52
N PHE A 346 19.34 0.98 -9.61
CA PHE A 346 19.13 -0.08 -8.64
C PHE A 346 17.94 -0.95 -9.03
N SER A 347 18.20 -2.24 -9.24
CA SER A 347 17.16 -3.25 -9.46
C SER A 347 17.15 -4.24 -8.31
N LYS A 348 16.03 -4.33 -7.59
CA LYS A 348 15.86 -5.32 -6.51
C LYS A 348 16.04 -6.77 -6.98
N PHE A 349 15.67 -7.07 -8.22
CA PHE A 349 15.81 -8.40 -8.79
C PHE A 349 17.27 -8.74 -9.10
N LEU A 350 18.00 -7.80 -9.72
CA LEU A 350 19.43 -7.97 -9.99
C LEU A 350 20.24 -7.99 -8.67
N PHE A 351 19.82 -7.23 -7.67
CA PHE A 351 20.44 -7.27 -6.36
C PHE A 351 20.28 -8.65 -5.69
N LYS A 352 19.04 -9.16 -5.65
CA LYS A 352 18.74 -10.44 -5.00
C LYS A 352 19.35 -11.66 -5.71
N ASN A 353 19.65 -11.56 -7.00
CA ASN A 353 20.34 -12.63 -7.73
C ASN A 353 21.88 -12.52 -7.71
N GLY A 354 22.44 -11.55 -6.96
CA GLY A 354 23.88 -11.39 -6.79
C GLY A 354 24.60 -10.60 -7.91
N SER A 355 23.86 -10.00 -8.85
CA SER A 355 24.48 -9.28 -9.98
C SER A 355 25.34 -8.06 -9.56
N TYR A 356 25.15 -7.57 -8.35
CA TYR A 356 25.94 -6.46 -7.80
C TYR A 356 27.12 -6.92 -6.93
N ASP A 357 27.22 -8.20 -6.55
CA ASP A 357 28.13 -8.69 -5.50
C ASP A 357 29.60 -8.39 -5.79
N GLU A 358 30.05 -8.61 -7.03
CA GLU A 358 31.43 -8.34 -7.42
C GLU A 358 31.82 -6.86 -7.28
N ILE A 359 30.93 -5.97 -7.67
CA ILE A 359 31.17 -4.51 -7.62
C ILE A 359 31.12 -4.03 -6.18
N LEU A 360 30.10 -4.46 -5.42
CA LEU A 360 29.85 -3.98 -4.07
C LEU A 360 30.87 -4.52 -3.06
N SER A 361 31.36 -5.76 -3.23
CA SER A 361 32.41 -6.32 -2.37
C SER A 361 33.74 -5.57 -2.43
N LYS A 362 34.03 -4.89 -3.55
CA LYS A 362 35.21 -4.08 -3.77
C LYS A 362 35.03 -2.61 -3.36
N LYS A 363 33.79 -2.19 -3.07
CA LYS A 363 33.46 -0.79 -2.78
C LYS A 363 33.72 -0.47 -1.31
N THR A 364 34.76 0.31 -1.04
CA THR A 364 35.23 0.70 0.33
C THR A 364 34.67 2.05 0.78
N GLN A 365 34.22 2.90 -0.14
CA GLN A 365 33.70 4.23 0.15
C GLN A 365 32.32 4.43 -0.46
N TRP A 366 31.44 5.08 0.30
CA TRP A 366 30.06 5.36 -0.07
C TRP A 366 29.79 6.85 0.05
N ASN A 367 29.34 7.46 -1.04
CA ASN A 367 28.85 8.84 -1.00
C ASN A 367 27.37 8.86 -0.61
N THR A 368 27.08 8.70 0.67
CA THR A 368 25.71 8.62 1.20
C THR A 368 24.92 9.92 1.10
N SER A 369 25.52 11.01 0.57
CA SER A 369 24.77 12.21 0.19
C SER A 369 23.98 12.02 -1.10
N TYR A 370 24.18 10.92 -1.84
CA TYR A 370 23.45 10.59 -3.05
C TYR A 370 22.56 9.38 -2.86
N SER A 371 21.36 9.42 -3.42
CA SER A 371 20.33 8.42 -3.25
C SER A 371 20.77 7.02 -3.69
N LEU A 372 21.47 6.88 -4.82
CA LEU A 372 21.92 5.58 -5.32
C LEU A 372 22.97 4.93 -4.41
N ASP A 373 23.99 5.68 -3.99
CA ASP A 373 25.02 5.16 -3.09
C ASP A 373 24.44 4.83 -1.71
N PHE A 374 23.47 5.62 -1.26
CA PHE A 374 22.76 5.35 -0.02
C PHE A 374 22.00 4.02 -0.07
N ILE A 375 21.15 3.80 -1.08
CA ILE A 375 20.35 2.56 -1.20
C ILE A 375 21.23 1.33 -1.42
N LEU A 376 22.29 1.44 -2.24
CA LEU A 376 23.25 0.36 -2.47
C LEU A 376 23.97 -0.02 -1.18
N ARG A 377 24.39 0.97 -0.37
CA ARG A 377 25.03 0.74 0.93
C ARG A 377 24.08 0.02 1.89
N ILE A 378 22.85 0.55 2.07
CA ILE A 378 21.85 -0.07 2.97
C ILE A 378 21.56 -1.51 2.52
N ALA A 379 21.30 -1.71 1.23
CA ALA A 379 21.01 -3.02 0.70
C ALA A 379 22.16 -4.00 0.90
N TRP A 380 23.39 -3.58 0.59
CA TRP A 380 24.58 -4.40 0.73
C TRP A 380 24.86 -4.74 2.20
N GLN A 381 24.96 -3.74 3.08
CA GLN A 381 25.26 -3.95 4.48
C GLN A 381 24.21 -4.82 5.17
N SER A 382 22.92 -4.54 4.99
CA SER A 382 21.87 -5.34 5.60
C SER A 382 21.85 -6.80 5.10
N ASN A 383 22.24 -7.03 3.84
CA ASN A 383 22.27 -8.39 3.29
C ASN A 383 23.46 -9.22 3.82
N GLN A 384 24.59 -8.56 4.16
CA GLN A 384 25.75 -9.21 4.77
C GLN A 384 25.52 -9.57 6.26
N MET A 385 24.60 -8.88 6.93
CA MET A 385 24.28 -9.10 8.34
C MET A 385 23.27 -10.23 8.51
N ALA A 386 23.51 -11.10 9.50
CA ALA A 386 22.46 -11.99 9.99
C ALA A 386 21.35 -11.19 10.69
N THR A 387 20.13 -11.75 10.79
CA THR A 387 19.00 -11.08 11.47
C THR A 387 19.32 -10.69 12.90
N LYS A 388 20.02 -11.55 13.64
CA LYS A 388 20.48 -11.29 15.01
C LYS A 388 21.47 -10.13 15.11
N GLU A 389 22.33 -9.95 14.12
CA GLU A 389 23.28 -8.84 14.10
C GLU A 389 22.58 -7.50 13.91
N LEU A 390 21.56 -7.44 13.04
CA LEU A 390 20.71 -6.26 12.91
C LEU A 390 19.99 -5.92 14.22
N TYR A 391 19.50 -6.93 14.95
CA TYR A 391 18.91 -6.72 16.27
C TYR A 391 19.93 -6.18 17.28
N HIS A 392 21.14 -6.73 17.31
CA HIS A 392 22.21 -6.22 18.20
C HIS A 392 22.58 -4.78 17.88
N LEU A 393 22.66 -4.41 16.62
CA LEU A 393 22.90 -3.02 16.22
C LEU A 393 21.79 -2.08 16.75
N LYS A 394 20.53 -2.49 16.66
CA LYS A 394 19.39 -1.75 17.22
C LYS A 394 19.45 -1.65 18.74
N SER A 395 19.86 -2.69 19.44
CA SER A 395 19.87 -2.75 20.91
C SER A 395 20.95 -1.85 21.56
N GLN A 396 21.87 -1.31 20.78
CA GLN A 396 22.90 -0.35 21.21
C GLN A 396 22.42 1.10 21.22
N ILE A 397 21.23 1.37 20.72
CA ILE A 397 20.57 2.69 20.63
C ILE A 397 19.59 2.87 21.81
#